data_b87722ef3c42ca80b855898547d4e1db
#
_entry.id   b87722ef3c42ca80b855898547d4e1db
#
_cell.length_a   1.000
_cell.length_b   1.000
_cell.length_c   1.000
_cell.angle_alpha   90.00
_cell.angle_beta   90.00
_cell.angle_gamma   90.00
#
_symmetry.space_group_name_H-M   'P 1'
#
loop_
_entity.id
_entity.type
_entity.pdbx_description
1 polymer ?
#
loop_
_entity_poly.entity_id
_entity_poly.type
_entity_poly.pdbx_seq_one_letter_code
_entity_poly.pdbx_strand_id
1 'polypeptide(L)'
;QVSFEQFSCHLPRVISFPFARALVLPQNNVELRRLAHRLLLRLLSALPAGQIELTLIDPLQQGQSVEPFLSLLKVEQLVPQGHVLTRSDEIEVALGKLTDEIEEMIQQRFNDKASNWSEYNAINPDTPLPYKAVVLFDVPEQISEKSIWFLGRICENGPRCGVLPIIAIDSKRVEDRRYEKFMATLEPYEDTGVI
;
A
#
# COMPACT_ATOMS: atom_id res chain seq x y z
N GLN A 1 -42.23 30.03 13.99
CA GLN A 1 -40.79 29.96 13.76
C GLN A 1 -40.35 28.52 13.95
N VAL A 2 -40.15 27.81 12.86
CA VAL A 2 -39.74 26.40 12.92
C VAL A 2 -38.20 26.43 12.96
N SER A 3 -37.66 26.07 14.12
CA SER A 3 -36.21 25.84 14.28
C SER A 3 -35.88 24.48 13.67
N PHE A 4 -35.16 24.46 12.56
CA PHE A 4 -34.53 23.24 12.07
C PHE A 4 -33.31 22.97 12.96
N GLU A 5 -33.37 21.93 13.78
CA GLU A 5 -32.20 21.38 14.43
C GLU A 5 -31.22 20.95 13.33
N GLN A 6 -29.99 21.44 13.39
CA GLN A 6 -28.93 21.02 12.48
C GLN A 6 -28.59 19.57 12.80
N PHE A 7 -29.09 18.65 12.01
CA PHE A 7 -28.63 17.26 12.04
C PHE A 7 -27.21 17.20 11.49
N SER A 8 -26.21 16.99 12.33
CA SER A 8 -24.88 16.64 11.90
C SER A 8 -24.85 15.14 11.58
N CYS A 9 -24.74 14.79 10.31
CA CYS A 9 -24.56 13.42 9.87
C CYS A 9 -23.08 13.16 9.62
N HIS A 10 -22.50 12.23 10.35
CA HIS A 10 -21.15 11.74 10.07
C HIS A 10 -21.23 10.65 9.01
N LEU A 11 -20.92 11.00 7.77
CA LEU A 11 -20.81 10.02 6.69
C LEU A 11 -19.46 9.28 6.81
N PRO A 12 -19.46 7.95 6.65
CA PRO A 12 -18.21 7.21 6.59
C PRO A 12 -17.39 7.68 5.38
N ARG A 13 -16.09 7.84 5.58
CA ARG A 13 -15.20 8.16 4.49
C ARG A 13 -15.05 6.96 3.57
N VAL A 14 -15.23 7.18 2.30
CA VAL A 14 -15.10 6.15 1.25
C VAL A 14 -13.74 6.29 0.60
N ILE A 15 -12.98 5.19 0.59
CA ILE A 15 -11.74 5.06 -0.18
C ILE A 15 -12.10 4.29 -1.45
N SER A 16 -11.74 4.83 -2.61
CA SER A 16 -11.97 4.15 -3.88
C SER A 16 -11.15 2.87 -3.98
N PHE A 17 -11.70 1.85 -4.61
CA PHE A 17 -10.95 0.67 -4.98
C PHE A 17 -11.01 0.48 -6.50
N PRO A 18 -9.87 0.22 -7.18
CA PRO A 18 -8.51 0.28 -6.65
C PRO A 18 -8.13 1.67 -6.14
N PHE A 19 -7.10 1.77 -5.29
CA PHE A 19 -6.61 3.05 -4.80
C PHE A 19 -6.13 3.91 -5.97
N ALA A 20 -6.55 5.16 -5.99
CA ALA A 20 -6.06 6.12 -6.98
C ALA A 20 -4.62 6.56 -6.69
N ARG A 21 -4.20 6.47 -5.43
CA ARG A 21 -2.89 6.89 -4.91
C ARG A 21 -2.47 6.00 -3.74
N ALA A 22 -1.24 6.19 -3.25
CA ALA A 22 -0.80 5.59 -2.01
C ALA A 22 -1.64 6.07 -0.82
N LEU A 23 -1.98 5.14 0.08
CA LEU A 23 -2.67 5.46 1.32
C LEU A 23 -1.62 5.68 2.41
N VAL A 24 -1.47 6.93 2.84
CA VAL A 24 -0.51 7.31 3.87
C VAL A 24 -1.21 7.50 5.20
N LEU A 25 -0.74 6.79 6.22
CA LEU A 25 -1.17 6.90 7.60
C LEU A 25 -0.15 7.78 8.33
N PRO A 26 -0.54 8.97 8.81
CA PRO A 26 0.41 9.99 9.28
C PRO A 26 1.12 9.66 10.59
N GLN A 27 0.75 8.57 11.24
CA GLN A 27 1.39 8.09 12.48
C GLN A 27 1.29 6.57 12.58
N ASN A 28 2.31 5.93 13.16
CA ASN A 28 2.22 4.52 13.55
C ASN A 28 1.76 4.40 15.01
N ASN A 29 0.49 4.68 15.27
CA ASN A 29 -0.15 4.46 16.57
C ASN A 29 -1.14 3.27 16.51
N VAL A 30 -1.66 2.86 17.66
CA VAL A 30 -2.57 1.71 17.77
C VAL A 30 -3.82 1.87 16.91
N GLU A 31 -4.37 3.07 16.80
CA GLU A 31 -5.59 3.34 16.04
C GLU A 31 -5.35 3.24 14.53
N LEU A 32 -4.25 3.82 14.05
CA LEU A 32 -3.90 3.77 12.63
C LEU A 32 -3.43 2.37 12.21
N ARG A 33 -2.76 1.62 13.10
CA ARG A 33 -2.52 0.18 12.85
C ARG A 33 -3.82 -0.61 12.72
N ARG A 34 -4.79 -0.38 13.60
CA ARG A 34 -6.13 -0.99 13.50
C ARG A 34 -6.83 -0.61 12.20
N LEU A 35 -6.62 0.61 11.72
CA LEU A 35 -7.15 1.02 10.43
C LEU A 35 -6.49 0.26 9.28
N ALA A 36 -5.16 0.16 9.25
CA ALA A 36 -4.45 -0.67 8.28
C ALA A 36 -4.96 -2.12 8.31
N HIS A 37 -5.15 -2.70 9.51
CA HIS A 37 -5.73 -4.04 9.65
C HIS A 37 -7.14 -4.14 9.06
N ARG A 38 -8.01 -3.16 9.30
CA ARG A 38 -9.38 -3.13 8.75
C ARG A 38 -9.35 -3.01 7.23
N LEU A 39 -8.44 -2.23 6.67
CA LEU A 39 -8.26 -2.11 5.23
C LEU A 39 -7.80 -3.44 4.63
N LEU A 40 -6.79 -4.08 5.21
CA LEU A 40 -6.34 -5.41 4.79
C LEU A 40 -7.46 -6.45 4.85
N LEU A 41 -8.21 -6.51 5.95
CA LEU A 41 -9.36 -7.41 6.06
C LEU A 41 -10.41 -7.16 4.99
N ARG A 42 -10.69 -5.89 4.66
CA ARG A 42 -11.62 -5.54 3.59
C ARG A 42 -11.10 -5.97 2.22
N LEU A 43 -9.81 -5.74 1.92
CA LEU A 43 -9.19 -6.20 0.67
C LEU A 43 -9.28 -7.73 0.56
N LEU A 44 -8.92 -8.46 1.59
CA LEU A 44 -8.96 -9.91 1.64
C LEU A 44 -10.38 -10.48 1.54
N SER A 45 -11.38 -9.77 2.03
CA SER A 45 -12.79 -10.21 1.96
C SER A 45 -13.51 -9.79 0.68
N ALA A 46 -13.03 -8.73 0.02
CA ALA A 46 -13.65 -8.20 -1.20
C ALA A 46 -13.12 -8.86 -2.48
N LEU A 47 -11.89 -9.37 -2.45
CA LEU A 47 -11.24 -9.98 -3.60
C LEU A 47 -11.30 -11.51 -3.51
N PRO A 48 -11.53 -12.21 -4.64
CA PRO A 48 -11.43 -13.66 -4.68
C PRO A 48 -10.03 -14.16 -4.30
N ALA A 49 -9.97 -15.40 -3.81
CA ALA A 49 -8.69 -16.04 -3.50
C ALA A 49 -7.77 -16.07 -4.74
N GLY A 50 -6.51 -15.75 -4.56
CA GLY A 50 -5.51 -15.66 -5.65
C GLY A 50 -5.54 -14.34 -6.43
N GLN A 51 -6.45 -13.41 -6.11
CA GLN A 51 -6.49 -12.10 -6.77
C GLN A 51 -5.85 -10.97 -5.96
N ILE A 52 -5.18 -11.31 -4.87
CA ILE A 52 -4.38 -10.36 -4.09
C ILE A 52 -3.12 -11.04 -3.57
N GLU A 53 -2.01 -10.35 -3.64
CA GLU A 53 -0.74 -10.66 -3.00
C GLU A 53 -0.42 -9.61 -1.94
N LEU A 54 0.18 -10.01 -0.83
CA LEU A 54 0.59 -9.12 0.25
C LEU A 54 2.11 -9.09 0.38
N THR A 55 2.68 -7.90 0.42
CA THR A 55 4.05 -7.65 0.88
C THR A 55 3.97 -6.88 2.20
N LEU A 56 4.38 -7.53 3.28
CA LEU A 56 4.30 -6.98 4.64
C LEU A 56 5.70 -6.58 5.11
N ILE A 57 5.86 -5.30 5.47
CA ILE A 57 7.15 -4.69 5.84
C ILE A 57 6.99 -4.04 7.22
N ASP A 58 7.72 -4.54 8.21
CA ASP A 58 7.67 -4.05 9.59
C ASP A 58 9.08 -4.11 10.23
N PRO A 59 9.97 -3.17 9.87
CA PRO A 59 11.37 -3.23 10.25
C PRO A 59 11.60 -2.99 11.75
N LEU A 60 10.80 -2.16 12.39
CA LEU A 60 11.02 -1.76 13.78
C LEU A 60 10.36 -2.74 14.76
N GLN A 61 9.12 -3.13 14.51
CA GLN A 61 8.35 -3.99 15.40
C GLN A 61 8.48 -5.50 15.08
N GLN A 62 9.32 -5.84 14.08
CA GLN A 62 9.64 -7.22 13.70
C GLN A 62 8.40 -8.09 13.46
N GLY A 63 7.38 -7.53 12.83
CA GLY A 63 6.14 -8.23 12.49
C GLY A 63 5.01 -8.08 13.51
N GLN A 64 5.23 -7.42 14.65
CA GLN A 64 4.17 -7.17 15.64
C GLN A 64 3.06 -6.27 15.09
N SER A 65 3.41 -5.34 14.19
CA SER A 65 2.41 -4.47 13.56
C SER A 65 1.43 -5.22 12.67
N VAL A 66 1.75 -6.44 12.25
CA VAL A 66 0.91 -7.30 11.41
C VAL A 66 0.48 -8.59 12.09
N GLU A 67 0.59 -8.67 13.42
CA GLU A 67 0.28 -9.88 14.22
C GLU A 67 -1.02 -10.61 13.79
N PRO A 68 -2.15 -9.94 13.55
CA PRO A 68 -3.39 -10.61 13.16
C PRO A 68 -3.30 -11.38 11.84
N PHE A 69 -2.29 -11.10 11.01
CA PHE A 69 -2.11 -11.67 9.67
C PHE A 69 -0.97 -12.70 9.59
N LEU A 70 -0.26 -12.95 10.69
CA LEU A 70 0.88 -13.89 10.70
C LEU A 70 0.52 -15.31 10.25
N SER A 71 -0.72 -15.74 10.52
CA SER A 71 -1.21 -17.05 10.05
C SER A 71 -1.29 -17.14 8.52
N LEU A 72 -1.46 -16.02 7.83
CA LEU A 72 -1.56 -15.93 6.38
C LEU A 72 -0.21 -16.07 5.67
N LEU A 73 0.91 -15.88 6.40
CA LEU A 73 2.28 -16.01 5.84
C LEU A 73 2.53 -17.42 5.24
N LYS A 74 1.78 -18.42 5.66
CA LYS A 74 1.88 -19.80 5.15
C LYS A 74 1.17 -20.01 3.81
N VAL A 75 0.39 -19.01 3.36
CA VAL A 75 -0.33 -19.08 2.09
C VAL A 75 0.55 -18.43 1.02
N GLU A 76 1.35 -19.23 0.33
CA GLU A 76 2.33 -18.77 -0.66
C GLU A 76 1.72 -17.89 -1.76
N GLN A 77 0.52 -18.22 -2.22
CA GLN A 77 -0.19 -17.41 -3.21
C GLN A 77 -0.60 -16.02 -2.70
N LEU A 78 -0.74 -15.86 -1.37
CA LEU A 78 -1.13 -14.60 -0.75
C LEU A 78 0.10 -13.81 -0.29
N VAL A 79 1.10 -14.47 0.29
CA VAL A 79 2.35 -13.85 0.77
C VAL A 79 3.53 -14.58 0.12
N PRO A 80 3.92 -14.21 -1.10
CA PRO A 80 4.97 -14.93 -1.84
C PRO A 80 6.32 -14.98 -1.12
N GLN A 81 6.62 -14.01 -0.24
CA GLN A 81 7.83 -13.99 0.56
C GLN A 81 7.79 -15.01 1.73
N GLY A 82 6.59 -15.44 2.15
CA GLY A 82 6.40 -16.39 3.25
C GLY A 82 6.71 -15.82 4.64
N HIS A 83 7.12 -14.56 4.74
CA HIS A 83 7.47 -13.88 6.00
C HIS A 83 7.28 -12.37 5.91
N VAL A 84 7.31 -11.71 7.06
CA VAL A 84 7.34 -10.24 7.15
C VAL A 84 8.77 -9.76 6.91
N LEU A 85 8.94 -8.81 6.01
CA LEU A 85 10.24 -8.21 5.71
C LEU A 85 10.63 -7.24 6.84
N THR A 86 11.77 -7.51 7.46
CA THR A 86 12.25 -6.73 8.61
C THR A 86 13.65 -6.15 8.39
N ARG A 87 14.40 -6.70 7.45
CA ARG A 87 15.78 -6.32 7.16
C ARG A 87 15.85 -5.36 5.98
N SER A 88 16.68 -4.35 6.10
CA SER A 88 16.85 -3.30 5.09
C SER A 88 17.22 -3.83 3.70
N ASP A 89 18.09 -4.86 3.63
CA ASP A 89 18.48 -5.51 2.38
C ASP A 89 17.32 -6.27 1.70
N GLU A 90 16.53 -7.01 2.48
CA GLU A 90 15.34 -7.72 1.98
C GLU A 90 14.26 -6.75 1.49
N ILE A 91 14.06 -5.66 2.23
CA ILE A 91 13.12 -4.60 1.86
C ILE A 91 13.54 -3.95 0.53
N GLU A 92 14.83 -3.64 0.37
CA GLU A 92 15.35 -3.05 -0.86
C GLU A 92 15.14 -3.98 -2.07
N VAL A 93 15.42 -5.26 -1.91
CA VAL A 93 15.21 -6.26 -2.97
C VAL A 93 13.72 -6.38 -3.34
N ALA A 94 12.84 -6.44 -2.34
CA ALA A 94 11.41 -6.57 -2.58
C ALA A 94 10.80 -5.33 -3.27
N LEU A 95 11.15 -4.13 -2.81
CA LEU A 95 10.69 -2.88 -3.43
C LEU A 95 11.28 -2.69 -4.83
N GLY A 96 12.55 -3.06 -5.04
CA GLY A 96 13.19 -3.05 -6.35
C GLY A 96 12.46 -3.96 -7.35
N LYS A 97 12.24 -5.22 -6.98
CA LYS A 97 11.48 -6.16 -7.80
C LYS A 97 10.09 -5.64 -8.17
N LEU A 98 9.39 -5.06 -7.20
CA LEU A 98 8.06 -4.50 -7.44
C LEU A 98 8.10 -3.30 -8.40
N THR A 99 9.15 -2.47 -8.32
CA THR A 99 9.36 -1.35 -9.25
C THR A 99 9.61 -1.87 -10.67
N ASP A 100 10.44 -2.90 -10.82
CA ASP A 100 10.70 -3.54 -12.13
C ASP A 100 9.40 -4.11 -12.75
N GLU A 101 8.56 -4.76 -11.93
CA GLU A 101 7.26 -5.28 -12.37
C GLU A 101 6.29 -4.17 -12.82
N ILE A 102 6.29 -3.03 -12.12
CA ILE A 102 5.52 -1.85 -12.52
C ILE A 102 6.01 -1.30 -13.85
N GLU A 103 7.32 -1.20 -14.05
CA GLU A 103 7.93 -0.74 -15.29
C GLU A 103 7.63 -1.69 -16.45
N GLU A 104 7.75 -3.01 -16.23
CA GLU A 104 7.36 -4.02 -17.23
C GLU A 104 5.88 -3.88 -17.62
N MET A 105 4.99 -3.70 -16.64
CA MET A 105 3.58 -3.50 -16.89
C MET A 105 3.32 -2.30 -17.81
N ILE A 106 3.94 -1.17 -17.50
CA ILE A 106 3.76 0.06 -18.27
C ILE A 106 4.33 -0.06 -19.67
N GLN A 107 5.50 -0.69 -19.83
CA GLN A 107 6.20 -0.75 -21.09
C GLN A 107 5.71 -1.85 -22.03
N GLN A 108 5.27 -2.99 -21.48
CA GLN A 108 5.01 -4.19 -22.28
C GLN A 108 3.54 -4.58 -22.33
N ARG A 109 2.75 -4.28 -21.31
CA ARG A 109 1.37 -4.75 -21.19
C ARG A 109 0.33 -3.67 -21.43
N PHE A 110 0.62 -2.42 -21.07
CA PHE A 110 -0.27 -1.33 -21.39
C PHE A 110 -0.14 -0.92 -22.85
N ASN A 111 -1.27 -0.66 -23.48
CA ASN A 111 -1.39 -0.30 -24.89
C ASN A 111 -2.68 0.51 -25.12
N ASP A 112 -3.04 0.73 -26.38
CA ASP A 112 -4.27 1.49 -26.74
C ASP A 112 -5.57 0.86 -26.20
N LYS A 113 -5.55 -0.43 -25.79
CA LYS A 113 -6.73 -1.14 -25.26
C LYS A 113 -6.79 -1.18 -23.75
N ALA A 114 -5.66 -1.03 -23.08
CA ALA A 114 -5.58 -1.06 -21.61
C ALA A 114 -4.52 -0.06 -21.13
N SER A 115 -4.95 0.98 -20.45
CA SER A 115 -4.10 2.02 -19.88
C SER A 115 -3.85 1.85 -18.38
N ASN A 116 -4.58 0.94 -17.76
CA ASN A 116 -4.49 0.63 -16.33
C ASN A 116 -4.82 -0.84 -16.03
N TRP A 117 -4.58 -1.24 -14.80
CA TRP A 117 -4.76 -2.60 -14.30
C TRP A 117 -6.17 -3.16 -14.49
N SER A 118 -7.19 -2.37 -14.19
CA SER A 118 -8.58 -2.82 -14.29
C SER A 118 -8.98 -3.08 -15.73
N GLU A 119 -8.57 -2.22 -16.65
CA GLU A 119 -8.79 -2.41 -18.10
C GLU A 119 -8.02 -3.62 -18.60
N TYR A 120 -6.75 -3.81 -18.17
CA TYR A 120 -5.97 -4.98 -18.54
C TYR A 120 -6.64 -6.29 -18.10
N ASN A 121 -7.10 -6.37 -16.85
CA ASN A 121 -7.80 -7.57 -16.35
C ASN A 121 -9.16 -7.77 -17.02
N ALA A 122 -9.86 -6.70 -17.38
CA ALA A 122 -11.15 -6.79 -18.08
C ALA A 122 -11.02 -7.42 -19.49
N ILE A 123 -9.91 -7.18 -20.18
CA ILE A 123 -9.65 -7.80 -21.50
C ILE A 123 -8.96 -9.16 -21.40
N ASN A 124 -8.48 -9.57 -20.20
CA ASN A 124 -7.84 -10.87 -19.94
C ASN A 124 -8.56 -11.62 -18.81
N PRO A 125 -9.87 -11.89 -18.91
CA PRO A 125 -10.65 -12.46 -17.81
C PRO A 125 -10.26 -13.88 -17.41
N ASP A 126 -9.68 -14.64 -18.32
CA ASP A 126 -9.24 -16.02 -18.07
C ASP A 126 -7.93 -16.10 -17.27
N THR A 127 -7.14 -15.06 -17.30
CA THR A 127 -5.83 -14.97 -16.62
C THR A 127 -5.64 -13.61 -15.95
N PRO A 128 -6.53 -13.22 -15.03
CA PRO A 128 -6.43 -11.94 -14.37
C PRO A 128 -5.19 -11.93 -13.47
N LEU A 129 -4.46 -10.83 -13.50
CA LEU A 129 -3.32 -10.63 -12.62
C LEU A 129 -3.80 -10.20 -11.22
N PRO A 130 -3.14 -10.64 -10.13
CA PRO A 130 -3.52 -10.24 -8.78
C PRO A 130 -3.17 -8.79 -8.49
N TYR A 131 -3.95 -8.14 -7.62
CA TYR A 131 -3.54 -6.89 -6.98
C TYR A 131 -2.39 -7.17 -5.99
N LYS A 132 -1.52 -6.18 -5.78
CA LYS A 132 -0.39 -6.29 -4.85
C LYS A 132 -0.51 -5.24 -3.76
N ALA A 133 -0.95 -5.63 -2.57
CA ALA A 133 -0.97 -4.72 -1.43
C ALA A 133 0.41 -4.71 -0.75
N VAL A 134 1.00 -3.53 -0.66
CA VAL A 134 2.31 -3.30 -0.02
C VAL A 134 2.07 -2.50 1.24
N VAL A 135 2.28 -3.12 2.38
CA VAL A 135 2.02 -2.53 3.70
C VAL A 135 3.33 -2.29 4.42
N LEU A 136 3.66 -1.02 4.65
CA LEU A 136 4.85 -0.61 5.35
C LEU A 136 4.51 0.09 6.66
N PHE A 137 5.24 -0.27 7.72
CA PHE A 137 5.17 0.39 9.00
C PHE A 137 6.48 1.10 9.33
N ASP A 138 6.39 2.14 10.16
CA ASP A 138 7.53 2.86 10.74
C ASP A 138 8.48 3.52 9.73
N VAL A 139 7.96 3.97 8.57
CA VAL A 139 8.77 4.70 7.59
C VAL A 139 9.27 6.02 8.19
N PRO A 140 10.55 6.37 8.07
CA PRO A 140 11.63 5.79 7.24
C PRO A 140 12.58 4.86 8.01
N GLU A 141 12.19 4.30 9.15
CA GLU A 141 13.07 3.52 10.00
C GLU A 141 13.59 2.26 9.28
N GLN A 142 14.89 1.99 9.40
CA GLN A 142 15.60 0.87 8.79
C GLN A 142 15.40 0.72 7.26
N ILE A 143 14.98 1.78 6.58
CA ILE A 143 14.80 1.83 5.13
C ILE A 143 15.97 2.57 4.50
N SER A 144 16.60 1.98 3.46
CA SER A 144 17.71 2.59 2.74
C SER A 144 17.23 3.79 1.87
N GLU A 145 18.15 4.69 1.49
CA GLU A 145 17.83 5.77 0.55
C GLU A 145 17.33 5.23 -0.80
N LYS A 146 17.86 4.09 -1.22
CA LYS A 146 17.42 3.42 -2.46
C LYS A 146 16.02 2.86 -2.34
N SER A 147 15.68 2.27 -1.18
CA SER A 147 14.31 1.83 -0.88
C SER A 147 13.32 3.00 -0.86
N ILE A 148 13.71 4.17 -0.35
CA ILE A 148 12.91 5.40 -0.42
C ILE A 148 12.65 5.81 -1.88
N TRP A 149 13.66 5.72 -2.74
CA TRP A 149 13.50 6.01 -4.16
C TRP A 149 12.52 5.03 -4.83
N PHE A 150 12.68 3.71 -4.59
CA PHE A 150 11.73 2.70 -5.08
C PHE A 150 10.31 2.96 -4.59
N LEU A 151 10.17 3.27 -3.31
CA LEU A 151 8.87 3.56 -2.70
C LEU A 151 8.19 4.76 -3.37
N GLY A 152 8.94 5.81 -3.69
CA GLY A 152 8.45 6.95 -4.47
C GLY A 152 7.89 6.51 -5.83
N ARG A 153 8.64 5.69 -6.58
CA ARG A 153 8.19 5.14 -7.88
C ARG A 153 6.94 4.28 -7.74
N ILE A 154 6.87 3.46 -6.69
CA ILE A 154 5.70 2.63 -6.39
C ILE A 154 4.49 3.51 -6.07
N CYS A 155 4.64 4.58 -5.28
CA CYS A 155 3.55 5.51 -4.97
C CYS A 155 3.05 6.25 -6.21
N GLU A 156 3.96 6.62 -7.11
CA GLU A 156 3.65 7.34 -8.35
C GLU A 156 2.90 6.48 -9.37
N ASN A 157 3.41 5.29 -9.64
CA ASN A 157 2.95 4.47 -10.77
C ASN A 157 2.21 3.20 -10.35
N GLY A 158 2.41 2.75 -9.11
CA GLY A 158 1.87 1.50 -8.60
C GLY A 158 0.35 1.40 -8.67
N PRO A 159 -0.41 2.40 -8.19
CA PRO A 159 -1.88 2.32 -8.18
C PRO A 159 -2.48 2.05 -9.55
N ARG A 160 -1.93 2.65 -10.60
CA ARG A 160 -2.34 2.40 -11.98
C ARG A 160 -2.03 0.96 -12.43
N CYS A 161 -0.99 0.35 -11.85
CA CYS A 161 -0.51 -1.00 -12.15
C CYS A 161 -1.04 -2.07 -11.18
N GLY A 162 -2.08 -1.77 -10.39
CA GLY A 162 -2.68 -2.72 -9.45
C GLY A 162 -1.89 -2.89 -8.14
N VAL A 163 -0.90 -2.04 -7.88
CA VAL A 163 -0.18 -2.01 -6.61
C VAL A 163 -0.86 -1.04 -5.66
N LEU A 164 -1.12 -1.50 -4.44
CA LEU A 164 -1.89 -0.78 -3.42
C LEU A 164 -0.97 -0.45 -2.22
N PRO A 165 -0.24 0.68 -2.24
CA PRO A 165 0.64 1.05 -1.13
C PRO A 165 -0.17 1.55 0.08
N ILE A 166 0.08 0.97 1.25
CA ILE A 166 -0.45 1.38 2.56
C ILE A 166 0.77 1.64 3.44
N ILE A 167 1.00 2.89 3.80
CA ILE A 167 2.25 3.32 4.41
C ILE A 167 1.97 4.03 5.74
N ALA A 168 2.44 3.46 6.84
CA ALA A 168 2.39 4.10 8.15
C ALA A 168 3.73 4.78 8.45
N ILE A 169 3.68 6.09 8.66
CA ILE A 169 4.86 6.92 8.89
C ILE A 169 5.15 7.01 10.39
N ASP A 170 6.43 7.05 10.77
CA ASP A 170 6.82 7.45 12.14
C ASP A 170 7.02 8.97 12.22
N SER A 171 5.97 9.69 12.62
CA SER A 171 6.00 11.16 12.77
C SER A 171 6.98 11.68 13.83
N LYS A 172 7.54 10.81 14.67
CA LYS A 172 8.59 11.18 15.63
C LYS A 172 9.95 11.42 14.97
N ARG A 173 10.10 11.04 13.71
CA ARG A 173 11.34 11.12 12.93
C ARG A 173 11.34 12.24 11.90
N VAL A 174 10.59 13.32 12.16
CA VAL A 174 10.45 14.47 11.23
C VAL A 174 11.80 15.10 10.87
N GLU A 175 12.79 15.04 11.76
CA GLU A 175 14.15 15.56 11.52
C GLU A 175 15.02 14.62 10.66
N ASP A 176 14.58 13.41 10.35
CA ASP A 176 15.32 12.49 9.50
C ASP A 176 15.24 12.96 8.04
N ARG A 177 16.41 13.17 7.41
CA ARG A 177 16.50 13.58 6.01
C ARG A 177 15.80 12.60 5.05
N ARG A 178 15.74 11.32 5.40
CA ARG A 178 15.03 10.31 4.63
C ARG A 178 13.52 10.54 4.70
N TYR A 179 13.02 10.95 5.87
CA TYR A 179 11.61 11.33 6.05
C TYR A 179 11.25 12.53 5.17
N GLU A 180 12.06 13.60 5.18
CA GLU A 180 11.84 14.77 4.34
C GLU A 180 11.81 14.40 2.85
N LYS A 181 12.79 13.61 2.40
CA LYS A 181 12.84 13.13 1.02
C LYS A 181 11.62 12.30 0.65
N PHE A 182 11.20 11.40 1.55
CA PHE A 182 10.02 10.57 1.34
C PHE A 182 8.75 11.41 1.26
N MET A 183 8.55 12.32 2.19
CA MET A 183 7.39 13.22 2.19
C MET A 183 7.34 14.11 0.95
N ALA A 184 8.47 14.64 0.53
CA ALA A 184 8.55 15.41 -0.72
C ALA A 184 8.18 14.58 -1.96
N THR A 185 8.49 13.28 -1.95
CA THR A 185 8.09 12.35 -3.02
C THR A 185 6.59 12.06 -2.98
N LEU A 186 5.99 11.98 -1.79
CA LEU A 186 4.57 11.68 -1.61
C LEU A 186 3.64 12.86 -1.84
N GLU A 187 4.11 14.08 -1.64
CA GLU A 187 3.28 15.29 -1.64
C GLU A 187 2.31 15.38 -2.84
N PRO A 188 2.71 15.06 -4.09
CA PRO A 188 1.78 15.01 -5.21
C PRO A 188 0.89 13.74 -5.25
N TYR A 189 1.22 12.70 -4.49
CA TYR A 189 0.61 11.37 -4.60
C TYR A 189 -0.16 10.94 -3.35
N GLU A 190 -0.13 11.74 -2.29
CA GLU A 190 -0.97 11.48 -1.12
C GLU A 190 -2.45 11.51 -1.51
N ASP A 191 -3.17 10.44 -1.18
CA ASP A 191 -4.61 10.52 -1.04
C ASP A 191 -4.86 11.27 0.28
N THR A 192 -4.88 12.62 0.19
CA THR A 192 -5.02 13.55 1.32
C THR A 192 -6.35 13.41 2.04
N GLY A 193 -6.96 12.33 1.85
CA GLY A 193 -7.99 11.87 2.67
C GLY A 193 -7.47 11.47 4.05
N VAL A 194 -7.16 12.41 4.95
CA VAL A 194 -6.97 12.12 6.37
C VAL A 194 -8.19 11.35 6.88
N ILE A 195 -7.92 10.13 7.32
CA ILE A 195 -8.90 9.29 7.98
C ILE A 195 -8.99 9.69 9.44
#